data_6c76f4805e6dc15643c4cd5c5983b5d5
#
_entry.id   6c76f4805e6dc15643c4cd5c5983b5d5
#
_cell.length_a   1.000
_cell.length_b   1.000
_cell.length_c   1.000
_cell.angle_alpha   90.00
_cell.angle_beta   90.00
_cell.angle_gamma   90.00
#
_symmetry.space_group_name_H-M   'P 1'
#
loop_
_entity.id
_entity.type
_entity.pdbx_description
1 polymer ?
#
loop_
_entity_poly.entity_id
_entity_poly.type
_entity_poly.pdbx_seq_one_letter_code
_entity_poly.pdbx_strand_id
1 'polypeptide(L)'
;MTRVLVLYGTTDGHTRQVADAISEALALGGLDTTVIEAGTMAPQLRGYAGTIVAASVHAGRYQKDVEHWVRAHAAELAAQPSAFVSVSLAVLAKSNPKTTADLEAVVARFLATTGWRPTVVKHVAGALLYTRYGIFKRWMMKRIVARSGGATDTSKDYDYTDWADLRAFANEFRRRIPAAA
;
A
#
# COMPACT_ATOMS: atom_id res chain seq x y z
N MET A 1 0.27 -4.63 -25.45
CA MET A 1 -0.27 -3.75 -24.40
C MET A 1 0.78 -3.53 -23.33
N THR A 2 0.90 -2.31 -22.83
CA THR A 2 1.87 -1.97 -21.78
C THR A 2 1.41 -2.54 -20.44
N ARG A 3 2.27 -3.32 -19.77
CA ARG A 3 1.94 -4.06 -18.55
C ARG A 3 2.43 -3.34 -17.30
N VAL A 4 1.63 -3.32 -16.25
CA VAL A 4 2.00 -2.80 -14.92
C VAL A 4 1.76 -3.88 -13.86
N LEU A 5 2.74 -4.06 -12.99
CA LEU A 5 2.62 -4.92 -11.83
C LEU A 5 2.07 -4.13 -10.64
N VAL A 6 1.07 -4.68 -9.96
CA VAL A 6 0.62 -4.23 -8.65
C VAL A 6 0.90 -5.34 -7.64
N LEU A 7 2.01 -5.23 -6.92
CA LEU A 7 2.35 -6.15 -5.82
C LEU A 7 1.74 -5.63 -4.53
N TYR A 8 1.15 -6.51 -3.73
CA TYR A 8 0.64 -6.10 -2.42
C TYR A 8 1.02 -7.05 -1.29
N GLY A 9 1.06 -6.50 -0.06
CA GLY A 9 1.13 -7.26 1.17
C GLY A 9 0.07 -6.78 2.14
N THR A 10 -0.65 -7.72 2.74
CA THR A 10 -1.76 -7.43 3.63
C THR A 10 -1.72 -8.30 4.88
N THR A 11 -2.25 -7.80 6.00
CA THR A 11 -2.44 -8.57 7.23
C THR A 11 -3.92 -8.91 7.43
N ASP A 12 -4.79 -7.98 7.09
CA ASP A 12 -6.24 -8.08 7.35
C ASP A 12 -7.08 -8.09 6.05
N GLY A 13 -6.43 -8.09 4.88
CA GLY A 13 -7.08 -8.19 3.57
C GLY A 13 -7.44 -6.85 2.91
N HIS A 14 -7.38 -5.72 3.62
CA HIS A 14 -7.77 -4.41 3.06
C HIS A 14 -6.81 -3.91 1.97
N THR A 15 -5.50 -4.15 2.11
CA THR A 15 -4.51 -3.74 1.10
C THR A 15 -4.73 -4.41 -0.26
N ARG A 16 -5.35 -5.60 -0.28
CA ARG A 16 -5.78 -6.22 -1.53
C ARG A 16 -6.82 -5.35 -2.25
N GLN A 17 -7.83 -4.85 -1.54
CA GLN A 17 -8.84 -3.97 -2.12
C GLN A 17 -8.20 -2.68 -2.67
N VAL A 18 -7.19 -2.14 -1.97
CA VAL A 18 -6.41 -0.99 -2.46
C VAL A 18 -5.68 -1.35 -3.76
N ALA A 19 -5.04 -2.52 -3.83
CA ALA A 19 -4.33 -2.98 -5.03
C ALA A 19 -5.31 -3.23 -6.20
N ASP A 20 -6.45 -3.84 -5.93
CA ASP A 20 -7.49 -4.10 -6.93
C ASP A 20 -8.05 -2.78 -7.51
N ALA A 21 -8.32 -1.78 -6.66
CA ALA A 21 -8.81 -0.45 -7.11
C ALA A 21 -7.77 0.32 -7.93
N ILE A 22 -6.48 0.21 -7.58
CA ILE A 22 -5.38 0.77 -8.39
C ILE A 22 -5.33 0.08 -9.76
N SER A 23 -5.40 -1.25 -9.77
CA SER A 23 -5.39 -2.05 -10.99
C SER A 23 -6.55 -1.69 -11.92
N GLU A 24 -7.77 -1.59 -11.37
CA GLU A 24 -8.96 -1.19 -12.11
C GLU A 24 -8.79 0.20 -12.75
N ALA A 25 -8.30 1.19 -11.99
CA ALA A 25 -8.08 2.54 -12.51
C ALA A 25 -7.03 2.58 -13.62
N LEU A 26 -5.96 1.78 -13.51
CA LEU A 26 -4.93 1.65 -14.55
C LEU A 26 -5.48 0.94 -15.81
N ALA A 27 -6.29 -0.11 -15.63
CA ALA A 27 -6.92 -0.85 -16.72
C ALA A 27 -7.93 0.01 -17.50
N LEU A 28 -8.75 0.80 -16.80
CA LEU A 28 -9.63 1.80 -17.41
C LEU A 28 -8.82 2.85 -18.21
N GLY A 29 -7.57 3.08 -17.83
CA GLY A 29 -6.61 3.92 -18.55
C GLY A 29 -5.91 3.24 -19.73
N GLY A 30 -6.26 1.99 -20.07
CA GLY A 30 -5.71 1.26 -21.22
C GLY A 30 -4.43 0.48 -20.96
N LEU A 31 -4.05 0.26 -19.69
CA LEU A 31 -2.92 -0.58 -19.31
C LEU A 31 -3.36 -2.01 -19.00
N ASP A 32 -2.50 -2.97 -19.28
CA ASP A 32 -2.65 -4.35 -18.80
C ASP A 32 -2.06 -4.45 -17.39
N THR A 33 -2.81 -4.98 -16.43
CA THR A 33 -2.39 -5.02 -15.03
C THR A 33 -2.37 -6.42 -14.47
N THR A 34 -1.39 -6.69 -13.63
CA THR A 34 -1.29 -7.95 -12.89
C THR A 34 -1.21 -7.64 -11.40
N VAL A 35 -2.16 -8.15 -10.61
CA VAL A 35 -2.20 -7.98 -9.14
C VAL A 35 -1.70 -9.26 -8.50
N ILE A 36 -0.66 -9.15 -7.65
CA ILE A 36 -0.02 -10.30 -7.00
C ILE A 36 0.22 -10.01 -5.52
N GLU A 37 -0.09 -10.98 -4.67
CA GLU A 37 0.29 -10.95 -3.26
C GLU A 37 1.75 -11.35 -3.08
N ALA A 38 2.50 -10.54 -2.33
CA ALA A 38 3.86 -10.88 -1.93
C ALA A 38 3.85 -12.18 -1.09
N GLY A 39 4.85 -13.05 -1.31
CA GLY A 39 4.90 -14.38 -0.67
C GLY A 39 4.23 -15.49 -1.48
N THR A 40 3.41 -15.17 -2.47
CA THR A 40 3.04 -16.10 -3.53
C THR A 40 4.13 -16.09 -4.62
N MET A 41 3.97 -16.84 -5.69
CA MET A 41 4.96 -16.87 -6.77
C MET A 41 5.09 -15.48 -7.40
N ALA A 42 6.09 -14.70 -6.94
CA ALA A 42 6.30 -13.33 -7.41
C ALA A 42 6.85 -13.34 -8.85
N PRO A 43 6.26 -12.55 -9.74
CA PRO A 43 6.75 -12.46 -11.12
C PRO A 43 8.10 -11.76 -11.17
N GLN A 44 8.91 -12.12 -12.16
CA GLN A 44 10.04 -11.30 -12.56
C GLN A 44 9.54 -9.97 -13.12
N LEU A 45 10.24 -8.87 -12.85
CA LEU A 45 9.86 -7.54 -13.34
C LEU A 45 10.03 -7.37 -14.84
N ARG A 46 10.76 -8.28 -15.48
CA ARG A 46 10.95 -8.27 -16.93
C ARG A 46 9.59 -8.34 -17.66
N GLY A 47 9.35 -7.36 -18.52
CA GLY A 47 8.09 -7.25 -19.28
C GLY A 47 7.01 -6.37 -18.63
N TYR A 48 7.28 -5.79 -17.45
CA TYR A 48 6.46 -4.73 -16.88
C TYR A 48 7.13 -3.37 -17.14
N ALA A 49 6.33 -2.40 -17.56
CA ALA A 49 6.76 -1.03 -17.82
C ALA A 49 6.68 -0.14 -16.58
N GLY A 50 6.13 -0.65 -15.50
CA GLY A 50 6.07 0.01 -14.20
C GLY A 50 5.54 -0.90 -13.12
N THR A 51 5.81 -0.54 -11.86
CA THR A 51 5.42 -1.35 -10.69
C THR A 51 4.90 -0.48 -9.56
N ILE A 52 3.76 -0.87 -9.00
CA ILE A 52 3.24 -0.31 -7.74
C ILE A 52 3.32 -1.39 -6.67
N VAL A 53 3.93 -1.05 -5.53
CA VAL A 53 3.98 -1.91 -4.35
C VAL A 53 3.09 -1.31 -3.28
N ALA A 54 2.06 -2.02 -2.85
CA ALA A 54 1.15 -1.61 -1.78
C ALA A 54 1.36 -2.48 -0.55
N ALA A 55 1.59 -1.88 0.62
CA ALA A 55 1.78 -2.62 1.85
C ALA A 55 1.15 -1.92 3.05
N SER A 56 0.60 -2.68 3.98
CA SER A 56 0.01 -2.14 5.21
C SER A 56 1.02 -2.12 6.36
N VAL A 57 0.94 -1.05 7.15
CA VAL A 57 1.72 -0.95 8.40
C VAL A 57 1.04 -1.77 9.49
N HIS A 58 1.76 -2.74 10.04
CA HIS A 58 1.35 -3.51 11.19
C HIS A 58 2.44 -3.51 12.25
N ALA A 59 2.12 -3.07 13.47
CA ALA A 59 3.10 -2.92 14.56
C ALA A 59 4.38 -2.16 14.15
N GLY A 60 4.23 -1.08 13.36
CA GLY A 60 5.33 -0.25 12.89
C GLY A 60 6.23 -0.86 11.81
N ARG A 61 5.77 -1.90 11.12
CA ARG A 61 6.50 -2.60 10.04
C ARG A 61 5.58 -2.96 8.90
N TYR A 62 6.15 -3.19 7.72
CA TYR A 62 5.48 -3.82 6.59
C TYR A 62 5.66 -5.33 6.60
N GLN A 63 4.94 -6.05 5.75
CA GLN A 63 5.02 -7.51 5.61
C GLN A 63 6.44 -7.92 5.17
N LYS A 64 6.97 -8.98 5.80
CA LYS A 64 8.31 -9.48 5.49
C LYS A 64 8.47 -9.92 4.04
N ASP A 65 7.42 -10.51 3.46
CA ASP A 65 7.45 -10.97 2.07
C ASP A 65 7.56 -9.81 1.10
N VAL A 66 6.89 -8.67 1.38
CA VAL A 66 7.06 -7.43 0.61
C VAL A 66 8.48 -6.92 0.74
N GLU A 67 9.03 -6.85 1.96
CA GLU A 67 10.39 -6.38 2.20
C GLU A 67 11.43 -7.25 1.47
N HIS A 68 11.29 -8.57 1.55
CA HIS A 68 12.19 -9.51 0.86
C HIS A 68 12.12 -9.35 -0.65
N TRP A 69 10.91 -9.30 -1.20
CA TRP A 69 10.72 -9.14 -2.64
C TRP A 69 11.27 -7.81 -3.16
N VAL A 70 10.94 -6.71 -2.50
CA VAL A 70 11.42 -5.37 -2.88
C VAL A 70 12.94 -5.29 -2.80
N ARG A 71 13.56 -5.85 -1.76
CA ARG A 71 15.02 -5.89 -1.63
C ARG A 71 15.68 -6.68 -2.78
N ALA A 72 15.11 -7.82 -3.14
CA ALA A 72 15.62 -8.65 -4.23
C ALA A 72 15.54 -7.96 -5.60
N HIS A 73 14.55 -7.08 -5.80
CA HIS A 73 14.28 -6.41 -7.08
C HIS A 73 14.58 -4.89 -7.05
N ALA A 74 15.29 -4.39 -6.03
CA ALA A 74 15.50 -2.95 -5.84
C ALA A 74 16.14 -2.26 -7.05
N ALA A 75 17.11 -2.90 -7.69
CA ALA A 75 17.77 -2.37 -8.88
C ALA A 75 16.83 -2.30 -10.09
N GLU A 76 16.01 -3.32 -10.30
CA GLU A 76 15.03 -3.37 -11.38
C GLU A 76 13.90 -2.35 -11.17
N LEU A 77 13.43 -2.21 -9.92
CA LEU A 77 12.45 -1.20 -9.53
C LEU A 77 12.96 0.23 -9.71
N ALA A 78 14.28 0.45 -9.55
CA ALA A 78 14.90 1.76 -9.78
C ALA A 78 15.05 2.09 -11.28
N ALA A 79 15.06 1.08 -12.15
CA ALA A 79 15.23 1.23 -13.58
C ALA A 79 13.91 1.53 -14.33
N GLN A 80 12.76 1.53 -13.64
CA GLN A 80 11.45 1.77 -14.22
C GLN A 80 10.59 2.66 -13.30
N PRO A 81 9.50 3.30 -13.81
CA PRO A 81 8.53 3.96 -12.97
C PRO A 81 8.03 3.03 -11.87
N SER A 82 8.21 3.41 -10.62
CA SER A 82 7.78 2.61 -9.48
C SER A 82 7.18 3.47 -8.38
N ALA A 83 6.15 2.95 -7.71
CA ALA A 83 5.46 3.66 -6.64
C ALA A 83 5.29 2.79 -5.40
N PHE A 84 5.41 3.40 -4.23
CA PHE A 84 5.11 2.78 -2.96
C PHE A 84 3.82 3.32 -2.37
N VAL A 85 2.85 2.46 -2.10
CA VAL A 85 1.57 2.78 -1.45
C VAL A 85 1.60 2.25 -0.02
N SER A 86 1.78 3.15 0.93
CA SER A 86 1.80 2.85 2.36
C SER A 86 0.38 2.97 2.93
N VAL A 87 -0.21 1.84 3.33
CA VAL A 87 -1.56 1.79 3.91
C VAL A 87 -1.45 1.78 5.43
N SER A 88 -2.05 2.77 6.11
CA SER A 88 -1.97 2.87 7.57
C SER A 88 -3.14 3.69 8.16
N LEU A 89 -3.64 3.28 9.32
CA LEU A 89 -4.58 4.09 10.11
C LEU A 89 -3.96 5.37 10.67
N ALA A 90 -2.61 5.43 10.77
CA ALA A 90 -1.91 6.64 11.21
C ALA A 90 -2.17 7.85 10.29
N VAL A 91 -2.55 7.62 9.03
CA VAL A 91 -2.94 8.68 8.08
C VAL A 91 -4.13 9.49 8.57
N LEU A 92 -5.01 8.93 9.41
CA LEU A 92 -6.16 9.64 9.97
C LEU A 92 -5.77 10.71 10.98
N ALA A 93 -4.62 10.56 11.64
CA ALA A 93 -4.12 11.51 12.63
C ALA A 93 -3.16 12.55 12.02
N LYS A 94 -3.42 13.02 10.79
CA LYS A 94 -2.59 14.00 10.06
C LYS A 94 -2.36 15.32 10.84
N SER A 95 -3.28 15.68 11.72
CA SER A 95 -3.16 16.86 12.59
C SER A 95 -2.17 16.65 13.75
N ASN A 96 -1.73 15.42 14.01
CA ASN A 96 -0.75 15.11 15.05
C ASN A 96 0.65 14.98 14.43
N PRO A 97 1.55 15.97 14.62
CA PRO A 97 2.89 15.96 14.03
C PRO A 97 3.71 14.71 14.40
N LYS A 98 3.54 14.21 15.62
CA LYS A 98 4.24 13.01 16.08
C LYS A 98 3.80 11.77 15.28
N THR A 99 2.51 11.57 15.09
CA THR A 99 1.99 10.42 14.33
C THR A 99 2.44 10.47 12.86
N THR A 100 2.47 11.66 12.27
CA THR A 100 2.98 11.85 10.91
C THR A 100 4.46 11.53 10.83
N ALA A 101 5.28 12.03 11.77
CA ALA A 101 6.71 11.74 11.83
C ALA A 101 6.99 10.24 12.05
N ASP A 102 6.20 9.57 12.89
CA ASP A 102 6.32 8.13 13.12
C ASP A 102 6.00 7.32 11.84
N LEU A 103 4.99 7.73 11.07
CA LEU A 103 4.65 7.10 9.79
C LEU A 103 5.77 7.30 8.76
N GLU A 104 6.28 8.52 8.62
CA GLU A 104 7.41 8.81 7.74
C GLU A 104 8.67 8.02 8.13
N ALA A 105 8.94 7.87 9.42
CA ALA A 105 10.06 7.07 9.92
C ALA A 105 9.91 5.58 9.57
N VAL A 106 8.67 5.04 9.58
CA VAL A 106 8.41 3.66 9.16
C VAL A 106 8.70 3.48 7.68
N VAL A 107 8.24 4.41 6.83
CA VAL A 107 8.51 4.41 5.38
C VAL A 107 10.00 4.54 5.11
N ALA A 108 10.67 5.53 5.72
CA ALA A 108 12.10 5.78 5.53
C ALA A 108 12.94 4.55 5.91
N ARG A 109 12.61 3.89 7.01
CA ARG A 109 13.28 2.65 7.43
C ARG A 109 13.08 1.53 6.42
N PHE A 110 11.87 1.33 5.91
CA PHE A 110 11.58 0.31 4.89
C PHE A 110 12.39 0.57 3.62
N LEU A 111 12.39 1.81 3.11
CA LEU A 111 13.13 2.18 1.91
C LEU A 111 14.65 2.04 2.11
N ALA A 112 15.18 2.44 3.28
CA ALA A 112 16.60 2.25 3.62
C ALA A 112 16.98 0.76 3.70
N THR A 113 16.12 -0.06 4.32
CA THR A 113 16.37 -1.50 4.48
C THR A 113 16.33 -2.25 3.15
N THR A 114 15.45 -1.84 2.24
CA THR A 114 15.30 -2.50 0.93
C THR A 114 16.24 -1.94 -0.14
N GLY A 115 16.80 -0.74 0.08
CA GLY A 115 17.59 -0.03 -0.93
C GLY A 115 16.77 0.53 -2.09
N TRP A 116 15.45 0.42 -2.02
CA TRP A 116 14.55 0.89 -3.09
C TRP A 116 14.29 2.39 -2.99
N ARG A 117 14.26 3.04 -4.16
CA ARG A 117 13.92 4.47 -4.30
C ARG A 117 12.75 4.59 -5.27
N PRO A 118 11.51 4.49 -4.78
CA PRO A 118 10.33 4.66 -5.63
C PRO A 118 10.24 6.06 -6.21
N THR A 119 9.68 6.19 -7.41
CA THR A 119 9.42 7.49 -8.05
C THR A 119 8.44 8.34 -7.23
N VAL A 120 7.51 7.68 -6.53
CA VAL A 120 6.51 8.33 -5.67
C VAL A 120 6.13 7.44 -4.49
N VAL A 121 5.89 8.07 -3.34
CA VAL A 121 5.29 7.43 -2.15
C VAL A 121 3.91 8.04 -1.93
N LYS A 122 2.90 7.18 -1.77
CA LYS A 122 1.52 7.56 -1.46
C LYS A 122 1.10 6.97 -0.12
N HIS A 123 0.64 7.81 0.79
CA HIS A 123 0.02 7.39 2.03
C HIS A 123 -1.49 7.25 1.83
N VAL A 124 -2.03 6.11 2.23
CA VAL A 124 -3.45 5.77 2.11
C VAL A 124 -3.99 5.39 3.49
N ALA A 125 -5.11 5.96 3.88
CA ALA A 125 -5.79 5.54 5.08
C ALA A 125 -6.33 4.12 4.92
N GLY A 126 -6.11 3.28 5.92
CA GLY A 126 -6.57 1.89 5.92
C GLY A 126 -7.99 1.74 6.45
N ALA A 127 -8.37 0.49 6.76
CA ALA A 127 -9.65 0.15 7.35
C ALA A 127 -9.49 -0.49 8.74
N LEU A 128 -10.51 -0.35 9.56
CA LEU A 128 -10.68 -1.06 10.83
C LEU A 128 -11.68 -2.18 10.61
N LEU A 129 -11.19 -3.41 10.48
CA LEU A 129 -11.99 -4.58 10.20
C LEU A 129 -12.34 -5.31 11.51
N TYR A 130 -13.04 -4.63 12.42
CA TYR A 130 -13.39 -5.15 13.74
C TYR A 130 -14.10 -6.50 13.69
N THR A 131 -14.93 -6.74 12.68
CA THR A 131 -15.67 -7.99 12.51
C THR A 131 -14.75 -9.18 12.22
N ARG A 132 -13.55 -8.93 11.66
CA ARG A 132 -12.53 -9.94 11.37
C ARG A 132 -11.52 -10.14 12.48
N TYR A 133 -11.53 -9.28 13.51
CA TYR A 133 -10.58 -9.37 14.62
C TYR A 133 -11.08 -10.34 15.68
N GLY A 134 -10.19 -11.19 16.19
CA GLY A 134 -10.43 -11.93 17.43
C GLY A 134 -10.64 -10.98 18.61
N ILE A 135 -11.25 -11.46 19.69
CA ILE A 135 -11.68 -10.65 20.85
C ILE A 135 -10.55 -9.80 21.41
N PHE A 136 -9.34 -10.35 21.55
CA PHE A 136 -8.17 -9.63 22.06
C PHE A 136 -7.69 -8.52 21.12
N LYS A 137 -7.54 -8.81 19.82
CA LYS A 137 -7.13 -7.81 18.80
C LYS A 137 -8.17 -6.69 18.69
N ARG A 138 -9.46 -7.04 18.74
CA ARG A 138 -10.58 -6.09 18.73
C ARG A 138 -10.51 -5.11 19.91
N TRP A 139 -10.31 -5.63 21.12
CA TRP A 139 -10.16 -4.82 22.33
C TRP A 139 -8.94 -3.90 22.28
N MET A 140 -7.78 -4.44 21.86
CA MET A 140 -6.55 -3.67 21.71
C MET A 140 -6.70 -2.54 20.69
N MET A 141 -7.26 -2.84 19.51
CA MET A 141 -7.48 -1.86 18.45
C MET A 141 -8.47 -0.78 18.90
N LYS A 142 -9.54 -1.14 19.58
CA LYS A 142 -10.47 -0.17 20.19
C LYS A 142 -9.75 0.85 21.08
N ARG A 143 -8.81 0.39 21.93
CA ARG A 143 -8.04 1.29 22.82
C ARG A 143 -7.07 2.18 22.05
N ILE A 144 -6.43 1.66 21.02
CA ILE A 144 -5.49 2.44 20.16
C ILE A 144 -6.27 3.53 19.43
N VAL A 145 -7.37 3.16 18.80
CA VAL A 145 -8.21 4.06 17.99
C VAL A 145 -8.90 5.13 18.83
N ALA A 146 -9.35 4.78 20.04
CA ALA A 146 -9.94 5.74 20.98
C ALA A 146 -8.97 6.91 21.33
N ARG A 147 -7.67 6.62 21.39
CA ARG A 147 -6.64 7.65 21.64
C ARG A 147 -6.41 8.56 20.44
N SER A 148 -6.78 8.13 19.23
CA SER A 148 -6.63 8.87 17.98
C SER A 148 -7.93 9.51 17.50
N GLY A 149 -9.00 9.48 18.32
CA GLY A 149 -10.32 10.05 17.97
C GLY A 149 -11.09 9.25 16.91
N GLY A 150 -10.72 8.00 16.65
CA GLY A 150 -11.40 7.16 15.66
C GLY A 150 -12.61 6.41 16.22
N ALA A 151 -13.27 5.66 15.33
CA ALA A 151 -14.49 4.91 15.66
C ALA A 151 -14.22 3.74 16.61
N THR A 152 -14.97 3.66 17.71
CA THR A 152 -14.81 2.67 18.78
C THR A 152 -15.92 1.64 18.86
N ASP A 153 -16.94 1.74 17.99
CA ASP A 153 -17.99 0.72 17.88
C ASP A 153 -17.41 -0.50 17.15
N THR A 154 -17.23 -1.60 17.86
CA THR A 154 -16.61 -2.82 17.38
C THR A 154 -17.58 -3.80 16.72
N SER A 155 -18.85 -3.41 16.55
CA SER A 155 -19.86 -4.25 15.90
C SER A 155 -19.82 -4.19 14.38
N LYS A 156 -19.12 -3.22 13.81
CA LYS A 156 -19.02 -2.98 12.37
C LYS A 156 -17.61 -2.59 11.95
N ASP A 157 -17.35 -2.74 10.66
CA ASP A 157 -16.08 -2.32 10.02
C ASP A 157 -16.17 -0.85 9.62
N TYR A 158 -15.00 -0.21 9.54
CA TYR A 158 -14.85 1.17 9.09
C TYR A 158 -13.77 1.24 8.03
N ASP A 159 -14.13 1.71 6.85
CA ASP A 159 -13.22 2.00 5.77
C ASP A 159 -12.97 3.52 5.72
N TYR A 160 -11.70 3.90 5.84
CA TYR A 160 -11.27 5.30 5.81
C TYR A 160 -10.53 5.66 4.53
N THR A 161 -10.47 4.75 3.56
CA THR A 161 -9.77 4.96 2.30
C THR A 161 -10.50 6.00 1.46
N ASP A 162 -9.78 7.03 1.05
CA ASP A 162 -10.24 7.94 0.01
C ASP A 162 -10.02 7.26 -1.36
N TRP A 163 -11.06 6.56 -1.80
CA TRP A 163 -11.04 5.82 -3.07
C TRP A 163 -10.93 6.74 -4.28
N ALA A 164 -11.41 7.99 -4.20
CA ALA A 164 -11.29 8.96 -5.28
C ALA A 164 -9.85 9.44 -5.43
N ASP A 165 -9.18 9.79 -4.32
CA ASP A 165 -7.78 10.17 -4.26
C ASP A 165 -6.86 9.01 -4.69
N LEU A 166 -7.20 7.77 -4.33
CA LEU A 166 -6.46 6.59 -4.77
C LEU A 166 -6.54 6.38 -6.30
N ARG A 167 -7.72 6.53 -6.88
CA ARG A 167 -7.90 6.46 -8.35
C ARG A 167 -7.20 7.60 -9.07
N ALA A 168 -7.22 8.82 -8.51
CA ALA A 168 -6.49 9.96 -9.05
C ALA A 168 -4.98 9.69 -9.05
N PHE A 169 -4.44 9.15 -7.97
CA PHE A 169 -3.05 8.71 -7.88
C PHE A 169 -2.71 7.66 -8.95
N ALA A 170 -3.53 6.62 -9.14
CA ALA A 170 -3.29 5.61 -10.16
C ALA A 170 -3.25 6.21 -11.57
N ASN A 171 -4.16 7.15 -11.88
CA ASN A 171 -4.17 7.87 -13.14
C ASN A 171 -2.96 8.79 -13.33
N GLU A 172 -2.45 9.39 -12.26
CA GLU A 172 -1.20 10.18 -12.33
C GLU A 172 0.00 9.26 -12.56
N PHE A 173 0.09 8.13 -11.86
CA PHE A 173 1.15 7.15 -12.05
C PHE A 173 1.15 6.61 -13.50
N ARG A 174 -0.01 6.35 -14.10
CA ARG A 174 -0.15 5.95 -15.49
C ARG A 174 0.57 6.88 -16.47
N ARG A 175 0.54 8.20 -16.22
CA ARG A 175 1.21 9.20 -17.09
C ARG A 175 2.74 9.08 -17.08
N ARG A 176 3.30 8.38 -16.10
CA ARG A 176 4.74 8.13 -15.99
C ARG A 176 5.16 6.86 -16.72
N ILE A 177 4.19 6.02 -17.11
CA ILE A 177 4.45 4.77 -17.83
C ILE A 177 4.75 5.09 -19.28
N PRO A 178 5.90 4.62 -19.83
CA PRO A 178 6.22 4.80 -21.24
C PRO A 178 5.13 4.22 -22.15
N ALA A 179 4.77 4.93 -23.20
CA ALA A 179 3.92 4.36 -24.24
C ALA A 179 4.60 3.11 -24.82
N ALA A 180 3.81 2.09 -25.18
CA ALA A 180 4.35 0.97 -25.93
C ALA A 180 4.95 1.49 -27.24
N ALA A 181 6.24 1.16 -27.47
CA ALA A 181 6.88 1.42 -28.75
C ALA A 181 6.26 0.54 -29.84
#